data_4613a241bfc0deb9ab7dbeeb4f88a139
#
_entry.id   4613a241bfc0deb9ab7dbeeb4f88a139
#
_cell.length_a   1.000
_cell.length_b   1.000
_cell.length_c   1.000
_cell.angle_alpha   90.00
_cell.angle_beta   90.00
_cell.angle_gamma   90.00
#
_symmetry.space_group_name_H-M   'P 1'
#
loop_
_entity.id
_entity.type
_entity.pdbx_description
1 polymer ?
#
loop_
_entity_poly.entity_id
_entity_poly.type
_entity_poly.pdbx_seq_one_letter_code
_entity_poly.pdbx_strand_id
1 'polypeptide(L)'
;MKNQVVIHYADGRILKGWAIDFFPNKPSFHVEREGSGESFEVKTAELKGVFFVKTFQGNADAIHRTDGERVGMGKKIQVDFSDGETLMGYTSGYSPARAGFFVFPVDPDDNNEKVFVVTAATKSVNFV
;
A
#
# COMPACT_ATOMS: atom_id res chain seq x y z
N MET A 1 2.84 12.73 -12.56
CA MET A 1 1.45 12.24 -12.46
C MET A 1 1.06 12.11 -11.00
N LYS A 2 -0.09 12.64 -10.62
CA LYS A 2 -0.57 12.58 -9.24
C LYS A 2 -1.38 11.30 -9.02
N ASN A 3 -1.08 10.58 -7.95
CA ASN A 3 -1.84 9.40 -7.54
C ASN A 3 -2.54 9.66 -6.22
N GLN A 4 -3.81 9.27 -6.11
CA GLN A 4 -4.52 9.32 -4.84
C GLN A 4 -3.96 8.26 -3.91
N VAL A 5 -3.49 8.68 -2.75
CA VAL A 5 -2.87 7.76 -1.80
C VAL A 5 -3.38 8.00 -0.38
N VAL A 6 -3.39 6.94 0.40
CA VAL A 6 -3.52 6.99 1.85
C VAL A 6 -2.20 6.47 2.39
N ILE A 7 -1.46 7.35 3.06
CA ILE A 7 -0.17 7.00 3.66
C ILE A 7 -0.44 6.48 5.06
N HIS A 8 -0.03 5.26 5.34
CA HIS A 8 -0.10 4.70 6.68
C HIS A 8 1.30 4.68 7.27
N TYR A 9 1.51 5.47 8.32
CA TYR A 9 2.75 5.46 9.08
C TYR A 9 2.80 4.25 10.02
N ALA A 10 3.99 3.76 10.28
CA ALA A 10 4.18 2.63 11.19
C ALA A 10 3.69 2.92 12.61
N ASP A 11 3.65 4.21 13.00
CA ASP A 11 3.18 4.64 14.33
C ASP A 11 1.65 4.83 14.40
N GLY A 12 0.93 4.55 13.31
CA GLY A 12 -0.53 4.65 13.27
C GLY A 12 -1.10 5.93 12.68
N ARG A 13 -0.25 6.94 12.40
CA ARG A 13 -0.72 8.17 11.74
C ARG A 13 -1.15 7.88 10.30
N ILE A 14 -2.05 8.69 9.79
CA ILE A 14 -2.58 8.57 8.42
C ILE A 14 -2.51 9.93 7.74
N LEU A 15 -2.06 9.95 6.48
CA LEU A 15 -2.05 11.13 5.64
C LEU A 15 -2.72 10.79 4.30
N LYS A 16 -3.78 11.51 3.97
CA LYS A 16 -4.49 11.35 2.69
C LYS A 16 -4.12 12.48 1.75
N GLY A 17 -3.80 12.15 0.52
CA GLY A 17 -3.43 13.16 -0.46
C GLY A 17 -3.03 12.58 -1.81
N TRP A 18 -2.28 13.37 -2.57
CA TRP A 18 -1.78 13.00 -3.88
C TRP A 18 -0.27 12.87 -3.84
N ALA A 19 0.23 11.67 -4.16
CA ALA A 19 1.66 11.45 -4.33
C ALA A 19 2.08 12.02 -5.70
N ILE A 20 3.11 12.85 -5.70
CA ILE A 20 3.56 13.58 -6.89
C ILE A 20 4.77 12.89 -7.53
N ASP A 21 5.68 12.41 -6.72
CA ASP A 21 7.00 11.93 -7.13
C ASP A 21 7.37 10.60 -6.46
N PHE A 22 6.39 9.73 -6.26
CA PHE A 22 6.64 8.43 -5.64
C PHE A 22 7.37 7.49 -6.60
N PHE A 23 8.52 6.96 -6.13
CA PHE A 23 9.26 5.90 -6.80
C PHE A 23 9.69 4.86 -5.77
N PRO A 24 9.49 3.56 -6.04
CA PRO A 24 9.79 2.49 -5.06
C PRO A 24 11.24 2.45 -4.59
N ASN A 25 12.18 2.96 -5.40
CA ASN A 25 13.61 2.92 -5.11
C ASN A 25 14.13 4.21 -4.47
N LYS A 26 13.27 5.18 -4.20
CA LYS A 26 13.66 6.42 -3.54
C LYS A 26 13.35 6.38 -2.04
N PRO A 27 14.20 7.00 -1.20
CA PRO A 27 13.98 7.01 0.26
C PRO A 27 12.86 7.93 0.71
N SER A 28 12.44 8.88 -0.13
CA SER A 28 11.38 9.83 0.21
C SER A 28 10.63 10.28 -1.04
N PHE A 29 9.44 10.84 -0.80
CA PHE A 29 8.60 11.41 -1.85
C PHE A 29 7.72 12.49 -1.22
N HIS A 30 6.99 13.23 -2.06
CA HIS A 30 6.14 14.32 -1.61
C HIS A 30 4.67 13.98 -1.80
N VAL A 31 3.86 14.38 -0.81
CA VAL A 31 2.41 14.21 -0.84
C VAL A 31 1.76 15.58 -0.63
N GLU A 32 0.86 15.95 -1.56
CA GLU A 32 -0.01 17.10 -1.37
C GLU A 32 -1.23 16.63 -0.58
N ARG A 33 -1.41 17.20 0.62
CA ARG A 33 -2.50 16.79 1.51
C ARG A 33 -3.86 17.14 0.95
N GLU A 34 -4.81 16.18 1.05
CA GLU A 34 -6.20 16.43 0.70
C GLU A 34 -6.77 17.57 1.56
N GLY A 35 -7.49 18.48 0.91
CA GLY A 35 -8.17 19.58 1.56
C GLY A 35 -7.35 20.84 1.69
N SER A 36 -6.09 20.76 2.07
CA SER A 36 -5.23 21.94 2.27
C SER A 36 -4.28 22.23 1.12
N GLY A 37 -3.91 21.18 0.34
CA GLY A 37 -2.91 21.32 -0.71
C GLY A 37 -1.48 21.48 -0.20
N GLU A 38 -1.26 21.41 1.12
CA GLU A 38 0.08 21.48 1.68
C GLU A 38 0.91 20.28 1.24
N SER A 39 2.18 20.53 0.90
CA SER A 39 3.11 19.49 0.50
C SER A 39 3.94 19.04 1.69
N PHE A 40 4.01 17.73 1.88
CA PHE A 40 4.80 17.11 2.94
C PHE A 40 5.80 16.14 2.33
N GLU A 41 7.03 16.16 2.84
CA GLU A 41 7.99 15.13 2.55
C GLU A 41 7.69 13.90 3.39
N VAL A 42 7.60 12.76 2.74
CA VAL A 42 7.28 11.47 3.39
C VAL A 42 8.48 10.55 3.21
N LYS A 43 9.00 10.06 4.32
CA LYS A 43 10.12 9.11 4.31
C LYS A 43 9.58 7.69 4.32
N THR A 44 9.91 6.93 3.29
CA THR A 44 9.41 5.56 3.10
C THR A 44 9.72 4.66 4.30
N ALA A 45 10.89 4.81 4.90
CA ALA A 45 11.31 3.98 6.04
C ALA A 45 10.43 4.15 7.29
N GLU A 46 9.64 5.23 7.38
CA GLU A 46 8.75 5.48 8.52
C GLU A 46 7.35 4.91 8.30
N LEU A 47 7.10 4.28 7.17
CA LEU A 47 5.75 3.89 6.77
C LEU A 47 5.47 2.41 7.00
N LYS A 48 4.20 2.11 7.23
CA LYS A 48 3.64 0.78 7.05
C LYS A 48 3.46 0.49 5.57
N GLY A 49 2.90 1.44 4.83
CA GLY A 49 2.70 1.31 3.40
C GLY A 49 2.09 2.54 2.76
N VAL A 50 2.08 2.53 1.44
CA VAL A 50 1.44 3.53 0.60
C VAL A 50 0.29 2.87 -0.11
N PHE A 51 -0.94 3.26 0.25
CA PHE A 51 -2.16 2.66 -0.29
C PHE A 51 -2.66 3.54 -1.42
N PHE A 52 -2.55 3.05 -2.66
CA PHE A 52 -3.08 3.74 -3.83
C PHE A 52 -4.55 3.46 -3.92
N VAL A 53 -5.38 4.49 -3.72
CA VAL A 53 -6.81 4.32 -3.55
C VAL A 53 -7.59 4.91 -4.72
N LYS A 54 -8.78 4.36 -4.96
CA LYS A 54 -9.71 4.90 -5.98
C LYS A 54 -10.43 6.13 -5.46
N THR A 55 -10.78 6.13 -4.17
CA THR A 55 -11.41 7.26 -3.49
C THR A 55 -10.84 7.42 -2.08
N PHE A 56 -10.83 8.65 -1.56
CA PHE A 56 -10.38 8.90 -0.18
C PHE A 56 -11.37 8.41 0.87
N GLN A 57 -12.66 8.38 0.54
CA GLN A 57 -13.69 7.94 1.46
C GLN A 57 -13.64 6.43 1.69
N GLY A 58 -13.12 5.70 0.70
CA GLY A 58 -13.15 4.26 0.72
C GLY A 58 -14.56 3.71 0.56
N ASN A 59 -14.71 2.43 0.86
CA ASN A 59 -16.00 1.77 0.84
C ASN A 59 -16.13 0.94 2.13
N ALA A 60 -16.76 1.53 3.12
CA ALA A 60 -16.90 0.90 4.45
C ALA A 60 -17.73 -0.39 4.41
N ASP A 61 -18.59 -0.52 3.40
CA ASP A 61 -19.44 -1.70 3.23
C ASP A 61 -18.79 -2.78 2.35
N ALA A 62 -17.59 -2.52 1.83
CA ALA A 62 -16.89 -3.48 0.99
C ALA A 62 -16.48 -4.71 1.79
N ILE A 63 -16.76 -5.88 1.24
CA ILE A 63 -16.27 -7.14 1.77
C ILE A 63 -14.92 -7.42 1.10
N HIS A 64 -13.87 -7.49 1.92
CA HIS A 64 -12.54 -7.82 1.41
C HIS A 64 -12.47 -9.32 1.13
N ARG A 65 -12.40 -9.65 -0.14
CA ARG A 65 -12.27 -11.05 -0.57
C ARG A 65 -10.83 -11.49 -0.41
N THR A 66 -10.65 -12.70 0.11
CA THR A 66 -9.31 -13.30 0.30
C THR A 66 -9.11 -14.55 -0.54
N ASP A 67 -10.16 -15.03 -1.21
CA ASP A 67 -10.19 -16.31 -1.91
C ASP A 67 -10.26 -16.20 -3.45
N GLY A 68 -10.18 -14.99 -3.99
CA GLY A 68 -10.25 -14.79 -5.43
C GLY A 68 -8.95 -15.09 -6.15
N GLU A 69 -9.04 -15.21 -7.46
CA GLU A 69 -7.89 -15.35 -8.35
C GLU A 69 -7.85 -14.21 -9.35
N ARG A 70 -6.63 -13.69 -9.59
CA ARG A 70 -6.37 -12.68 -10.62
C ARG A 70 -5.27 -13.18 -11.52
N VAL A 71 -5.60 -13.44 -12.78
CA VAL A 71 -4.66 -13.95 -13.77
C VAL A 71 -3.70 -12.83 -14.20
N GLY A 72 -2.42 -13.14 -14.30
CA GLY A 72 -1.41 -12.22 -14.81
C GLY A 72 -0.86 -11.23 -13.79
N MET A 73 -1.25 -11.34 -12.51
CA MET A 73 -0.80 -10.42 -11.46
C MET A 73 0.39 -10.95 -10.64
N GLY A 74 0.94 -12.10 -11.02
CA GLY A 74 2.04 -12.72 -10.30
C GLY A 74 1.57 -13.80 -9.34
N LYS A 75 2.29 -13.96 -8.23
CA LYS A 75 2.02 -15.00 -7.24
C LYS A 75 1.17 -14.48 -6.10
N LYS A 76 0.29 -15.31 -5.58
CA LYS A 76 -0.53 -14.96 -4.43
C LYS A 76 0.32 -14.90 -3.18
N ILE A 77 0.10 -13.88 -2.37
CA ILE A 77 0.92 -13.57 -1.21
C ILE A 77 0.05 -13.15 -0.04
N GLN A 78 0.47 -13.53 1.17
CA GLN A 78 -0.13 -13.04 2.41
C GLN A 78 0.91 -12.23 3.15
N VAL A 79 0.56 -11.00 3.49
CA VAL A 79 1.40 -10.09 4.26
C VAL A 79 0.76 -9.90 5.63
N ASP A 80 1.50 -10.26 6.69
CA ASP A 80 1.08 -9.98 8.06
C ASP A 80 1.90 -8.79 8.56
N PHE A 81 1.23 -7.69 8.82
CA PHE A 81 1.87 -6.49 9.34
C PHE A 81 2.14 -6.61 10.84
N SER A 82 3.14 -5.87 11.31
CA SER A 82 3.51 -5.86 12.73
C SER A 82 2.38 -5.34 13.62
N ASP A 83 1.44 -4.56 13.08
CA ASP A 83 0.29 -4.05 13.81
C ASP A 83 -0.90 -5.02 13.88
N GLY A 84 -0.75 -6.21 13.30
CA GLY A 84 -1.78 -7.26 13.32
C GLY A 84 -2.67 -7.32 12.10
N GLU A 85 -2.57 -6.35 11.18
CA GLU A 85 -3.36 -6.39 9.95
C GLU A 85 -2.79 -7.43 8.98
N THR A 86 -3.66 -8.11 8.24
CA THR A 86 -3.30 -9.06 7.18
C THR A 86 -3.79 -8.54 5.85
N LEU A 87 -2.90 -8.56 4.86
CA LEU A 87 -3.21 -8.18 3.47
C LEU A 87 -2.99 -9.39 2.57
N MET A 88 -4.01 -9.76 1.81
CA MET A 88 -3.95 -10.83 0.82
C MET A 88 -4.00 -10.22 -0.57
N GLY A 89 -3.13 -10.70 -1.46
CA GLY A 89 -3.12 -10.22 -2.84
C GLY A 89 -2.11 -10.94 -3.69
N TYR A 90 -1.70 -10.27 -4.76
CA TYR A 90 -0.75 -10.81 -5.73
C TYR A 90 0.45 -9.89 -5.87
N THR A 91 1.61 -10.46 -6.05
CA THR A 91 2.83 -9.70 -6.30
C THR A 91 3.70 -10.38 -7.35
N SER A 92 4.38 -9.59 -8.16
CA SER A 92 5.35 -10.10 -9.13
C SER A 92 6.79 -9.76 -8.76
N GLY A 93 6.99 -8.95 -7.71
CA GLY A 93 8.30 -8.39 -7.42
C GLY A 93 8.73 -8.46 -5.95
N TYR A 94 8.22 -9.39 -5.16
CA TYR A 94 8.64 -9.49 -3.78
C TYR A 94 10.07 -9.99 -3.65
N SER A 95 10.86 -9.27 -2.85
CA SER A 95 12.17 -9.71 -2.40
C SER A 95 12.39 -9.19 -0.98
N PRO A 96 12.82 -10.04 -0.03
CA PRO A 96 13.05 -9.59 1.35
C PRO A 96 14.20 -8.58 1.47
N ALA A 97 15.06 -8.48 0.45
CA ALA A 97 16.16 -7.52 0.42
C ALA A 97 15.72 -6.12 0.00
N ARG A 98 14.52 -5.97 -0.55
CA ARG A 98 13.99 -4.66 -0.97
C ARG A 98 13.31 -3.95 0.18
N ALA A 99 13.35 -2.62 0.16
CA ALA A 99 12.67 -1.80 1.17
C ALA A 99 11.14 -1.94 1.12
N GLY A 100 10.59 -2.29 -0.03
CA GLY A 100 9.17 -2.50 -0.20
C GLY A 100 8.83 -3.19 -1.51
N PHE A 101 7.55 -3.53 -1.66
CA PHE A 101 7.05 -4.21 -2.84
C PHE A 101 5.57 -3.93 -3.02
N PHE A 102 5.09 -4.02 -4.27
CA PHE A 102 3.68 -3.81 -4.57
C PHE A 102 2.88 -5.09 -4.37
N VAL A 103 1.70 -4.94 -3.78
CA VAL A 103 0.69 -6.00 -3.65
C VAL A 103 -0.60 -5.50 -4.30
N PHE A 104 -1.16 -6.30 -5.20
CA PHE A 104 -2.45 -6.04 -5.81
C PHE A 104 -3.51 -6.82 -5.06
N PRO A 105 -4.54 -6.18 -4.50
CA PRO A 105 -5.58 -6.87 -3.75
C PRO A 105 -6.24 -7.99 -4.56
N VAL A 106 -6.72 -9.01 -3.87
CA VAL A 106 -7.40 -10.15 -4.50
C VAL A 106 -8.62 -9.71 -5.29
N ASP A 107 -9.39 -8.77 -4.72
CA ASP A 107 -10.60 -8.27 -5.37
C ASP A 107 -10.28 -7.04 -6.21
N PRO A 108 -10.51 -7.06 -7.54
CA PRO A 108 -10.28 -5.89 -8.39
C PRO A 108 -11.20 -4.71 -8.06
N ASP A 109 -12.30 -4.95 -7.35
CA ASP A 109 -13.23 -3.91 -6.92
C ASP A 109 -12.85 -3.30 -5.56
N ASP A 110 -11.76 -3.75 -4.95
CA ASP A 110 -11.24 -3.17 -3.71
C ASP A 110 -10.92 -1.69 -3.92
N ASN A 111 -11.19 -0.86 -2.92
CA ASN A 111 -10.87 0.56 -2.98
C ASN A 111 -9.36 0.78 -3.12
N ASN A 112 -8.56 -0.11 -2.59
CA ASN A 112 -7.12 -0.11 -2.80
C ASN A 112 -6.82 -0.70 -4.19
N GLU A 113 -6.34 0.14 -5.09
CA GLU A 113 -5.91 -0.32 -6.42
C GLU A 113 -4.67 -1.18 -6.31
N LYS A 114 -3.72 -0.74 -5.49
CA LYS A 114 -2.50 -1.47 -5.15
C LYS A 114 -1.94 -0.89 -3.86
N VAL A 115 -1.11 -1.66 -3.19
CA VAL A 115 -0.45 -1.24 -1.94
C VAL A 115 1.04 -1.42 -2.09
N PHE A 116 1.81 -0.35 -1.85
CA PHE A 116 3.25 -0.47 -1.69
C PHE A 116 3.52 -0.81 -0.23
N VAL A 117 3.88 -2.06 0.04
CA VAL A 117 4.14 -2.56 1.38
C VAL A 117 5.58 -2.25 1.76
N VAL A 118 5.77 -1.61 2.92
CA VAL A 118 7.11 -1.36 3.44
C VAL A 118 7.55 -2.59 4.22
N THR A 119 8.61 -3.24 3.77
CA THR A 119 9.06 -4.54 4.29
C THR A 119 9.33 -4.49 5.80
N ALA A 120 9.92 -3.40 6.28
CA ALA A 120 10.25 -3.24 7.70
C ALA A 120 9.02 -3.21 8.62
N ALA A 121 7.84 -2.93 8.10
CA ALA A 121 6.59 -2.91 8.85
C ALA A 121 5.87 -4.26 8.85
N THR A 122 6.43 -5.27 8.22
CA THR A 122 5.84 -6.61 8.15
C THR A 122 6.39 -7.51 9.24
N LYS A 123 5.49 -8.34 9.78
CA LYS A 123 5.86 -9.42 10.71
C LYS A 123 6.25 -10.67 9.93
N SER A 124 5.49 -10.99 8.89
CA SER A 124 5.77 -12.13 8.02
C SER A 124 5.19 -11.90 6.64
N VAL A 125 5.81 -12.52 5.64
CA VAL A 125 5.36 -12.50 4.25
C VAL A 125 5.47 -13.91 3.72
N ASN A 126 4.37 -14.48 3.24
CA ASN A 126 4.32 -15.84 2.77
C ASN A 126 3.59 -15.95 1.43
N PHE A 127 4.13 -16.74 0.53
CA PHE A 127 3.40 -17.14 -0.67
C PHE A 127 2.37 -18.21 -0.28
N VAL A 128 1.18 -18.10 -0.83
CA VAL A 128 0.09 -19.00 -0.48
C VAL A 128 -0.52 -19.67 -1.73
#